data_10c2cf89811c76b3c45baff9065ce0c5
#
_entry.id   10c2cf89811c76b3c45baff9065ce0c5
#
_cell.length_a   1.000
_cell.length_b   1.000
_cell.length_c   1.000
_cell.angle_alpha   90.00
_cell.angle_beta   90.00
_cell.angle_gamma   90.00
#
_symmetry.space_group_name_H-M   'P 1'
#
loop_
_entity.id
_entity.type
_entity.pdbx_description
1 polymer ?
#
loop_
_entity_poly.entity_id
_entity_poly.type
_entity_poly.pdbx_seq_one_letter_code
_entity_poly.pdbx_strand_id
1 'polypeptide(L)'
;LKIADKIFCWGPHDLLCLRKKYPEHLRKFYLSGSPRAEMWKKTFLSYWTGKKKIEKKNVLISLNFAVINGFETERKIFKKYEKTGYFYRSKGAKKELKQFIKESKQNIKAFVNLINYLTIQMPDLNFVVRPHPREDLSFWNRNIKKRENLIIRNSGNFNEELASSKMVIHNSSTTAFQAAVNKIPIISYVPYKSKLTYGDLANRLGIICKNKLTVKKIISKTVKNKYKFNNVLISKIIKFKLKNLKKSPSSEIVKYWEKLSKKINYKENYYTKIKLYL
;
A
#
# COMPACT_ATOMS: atom_id res chain seq x y z
N LEU A 1 20.70 -2.56 11.42
CA LEU A 1 21.54 -2.54 10.21
C LEU A 1 22.91 -3.24 10.36
N LYS A 2 23.34 -3.57 11.59
CA LYS A 2 24.65 -4.23 11.82
C LYS A 2 24.79 -5.57 11.09
N ILE A 3 23.70 -6.34 11.00
CA ILE A 3 23.66 -7.72 10.44
C ILE A 3 23.54 -7.74 8.91
N ALA A 4 22.95 -6.71 8.29
CA ALA A 4 22.73 -6.71 6.85
C ALA A 4 23.96 -6.20 6.08
N ASP A 5 24.41 -6.92 5.08
CA ASP A 5 25.49 -6.50 4.16
C ASP A 5 24.97 -5.53 3.11
N LYS A 6 23.76 -5.77 2.58
CA LYS A 6 23.10 -4.87 1.64
C LYS A 6 21.62 -4.74 1.92
N ILE A 7 21.09 -3.57 1.63
CA ILE A 7 19.67 -3.22 1.73
C ILE A 7 19.22 -2.68 0.37
N PHE A 8 18.31 -3.40 -0.25
CA PHE A 8 17.77 -3.07 -1.56
C PHE A 8 16.60 -2.09 -1.42
N CYS A 9 16.80 -0.85 -1.87
CA CYS A 9 15.82 0.22 -1.80
C CYS A 9 14.87 0.17 -3.00
N TRP A 10 13.57 0.33 -2.76
CA TRP A 10 12.54 0.30 -3.81
C TRP A 10 12.63 1.49 -4.76
N GLY A 11 13.00 2.67 -4.24
CA GLY A 11 13.11 3.88 -5.01
C GLY A 11 13.98 4.95 -4.36
N PRO A 12 14.19 6.08 -5.05
CA PRO A 12 14.94 7.21 -4.52
C PRO A 12 14.44 7.70 -3.17
N HIS A 13 13.12 7.67 -2.95
CA HIS A 13 12.53 8.04 -1.66
C HIS A 13 13.09 7.20 -0.50
N ASP A 14 13.10 5.87 -0.64
CA ASP A 14 13.57 4.99 0.44
C ASP A 14 15.07 5.16 0.66
N LEU A 15 15.82 5.31 -0.44
CA LEU A 15 17.27 5.56 -0.38
C LEU A 15 17.58 6.85 0.37
N LEU A 16 16.87 7.95 0.08
CA LEU A 16 17.07 9.24 0.76
C LEU A 16 16.71 9.15 2.24
N CYS A 17 15.59 8.50 2.58
CA CYS A 17 15.18 8.31 3.98
C CYS A 17 16.21 7.50 4.78
N LEU A 18 16.74 6.40 4.19
CA LEU A 18 17.72 5.55 4.84
C LEU A 18 19.08 6.26 4.99
N ARG A 19 19.55 6.97 3.96
CA ARG A 19 20.78 7.75 4.00
C ARG A 19 20.74 8.83 5.09
N LYS A 20 19.62 9.54 5.21
CA LYS A 20 19.42 10.54 6.25
C LYS A 20 19.41 9.92 7.65
N LYS A 21 18.80 8.75 7.81
CA LYS A 21 18.63 8.11 9.11
C LYS A 21 19.87 7.34 9.57
N TYR A 22 20.67 6.84 8.65
CA TYR A 22 21.83 5.97 8.90
C TYR A 22 23.01 6.39 8.03
N PRO A 23 23.57 7.58 8.27
CA PRO A 23 24.67 8.13 7.46
C PRO A 23 25.93 7.26 7.52
N GLU A 24 26.14 6.53 8.63
CA GLU A 24 27.28 5.62 8.83
C GLU A 24 27.20 4.33 7.98
N HIS A 25 26.04 4.05 7.38
CA HIS A 25 25.78 2.83 6.61
C HIS A 25 25.54 3.06 5.12
N LEU A 26 25.98 4.18 4.54
CA LEU A 26 25.68 4.57 3.15
C LEU A 26 26.01 3.49 2.11
N ARG A 27 27.13 2.76 2.33
CA ARG A 27 27.59 1.70 1.42
C ARG A 27 26.68 0.46 1.40
N LYS A 28 25.80 0.30 2.40
CA LYS A 28 24.84 -0.81 2.47
C LYS A 28 23.59 -0.58 1.63
N PHE A 29 23.26 0.65 1.26
CA PHE A 29 22.04 0.97 0.54
C PHE A 29 22.25 0.88 -0.97
N TYR A 30 21.46 0.02 -1.62
CA TYR A 30 21.49 -0.18 -3.06
C TYR A 30 20.11 0.10 -3.68
N LEU A 31 20.08 0.95 -4.69
CA LEU A 31 18.85 1.31 -5.39
C LEU A 31 18.53 0.28 -6.47
N SER A 32 17.83 -0.80 -6.13
CA SER A 32 17.43 -1.87 -7.06
C SER A 32 16.10 -1.62 -7.74
N GLY A 33 15.19 -0.95 -7.08
CA GLY A 33 13.76 -1.04 -7.36
C GLY A 33 13.09 -2.15 -6.53
N SER A 34 11.81 -2.36 -6.75
CA SER A 34 11.00 -3.32 -6.00
C SER A 34 10.61 -4.54 -6.84
N PRO A 35 11.11 -5.76 -6.53
CA PRO A 35 10.63 -7.00 -7.15
C PRO A 35 9.11 -7.18 -7.01
N ARG A 36 8.57 -6.83 -5.84
CA ARG A 36 7.12 -6.86 -5.62
C ARG A 36 6.36 -5.94 -6.57
N ALA A 37 6.87 -4.72 -6.81
CA ALA A 37 6.25 -3.78 -7.74
C ALA A 37 6.41 -4.20 -9.21
N GLU A 38 7.43 -4.98 -9.52
CA GLU A 38 7.60 -5.58 -10.84
C GLU A 38 6.43 -6.50 -11.18
N MET A 39 5.98 -7.31 -10.22
CA MET A 39 4.83 -8.20 -10.37
C MET A 39 3.50 -7.47 -10.55
N TRP A 40 3.42 -6.16 -10.30
CA TRP A 40 2.19 -5.38 -10.52
C TRP A 40 2.01 -4.94 -11.97
N LYS A 41 3.02 -5.09 -12.83
CA LYS A 41 2.94 -4.68 -14.24
C LYS A 41 1.87 -5.47 -15.00
N LYS A 42 1.31 -4.84 -16.04
CA LYS A 42 0.34 -5.49 -16.93
C LYS A 42 0.86 -6.79 -17.56
N THR A 43 2.16 -6.91 -17.78
CA THR A 43 2.80 -8.12 -18.32
C THR A 43 2.60 -9.34 -17.43
N PHE A 44 2.35 -9.16 -16.13
CA PHE A 44 2.06 -10.23 -15.18
C PHE A 44 0.56 -10.40 -14.90
N LEU A 45 -0.31 -9.66 -15.61
CA LEU A 45 -1.75 -9.72 -15.36
C LEU A 45 -2.31 -11.12 -15.57
N SER A 46 -1.91 -11.80 -16.64
CA SER A 46 -2.34 -13.17 -16.96
C SER A 46 -1.94 -14.19 -15.87
N TYR A 47 -0.83 -13.96 -15.18
CA TYR A 47 -0.43 -14.77 -14.03
C TYR A 47 -1.45 -14.68 -12.88
N TRP A 48 -1.97 -13.48 -12.62
CA TRP A 48 -2.93 -13.25 -11.54
C TRP A 48 -4.36 -13.63 -11.91
N THR A 49 -4.71 -13.63 -13.19
CA THR A 49 -6.09 -13.73 -13.67
C THR A 49 -6.36 -15.03 -14.43
N GLY A 50 -5.36 -15.93 -14.55
CA GLY A 50 -5.48 -17.17 -15.30
C GLY A 50 -5.79 -16.95 -16.80
N LYS A 51 -5.27 -15.89 -17.42
CA LYS A 51 -5.51 -15.49 -18.82
C LYS A 51 -6.95 -15.12 -19.17
N LYS A 52 -7.85 -15.02 -18.19
CA LYS A 52 -9.24 -14.60 -18.41
C LYS A 52 -9.30 -13.12 -18.79
N LYS A 53 -10.17 -12.78 -19.74
CA LYS A 53 -10.50 -11.39 -20.03
C LYS A 53 -11.27 -10.82 -18.83
N ILE A 54 -10.67 -9.84 -18.16
CA ILE A 54 -11.29 -9.23 -16.98
C ILE A 54 -12.04 -7.99 -17.40
N GLU A 55 -13.34 -8.01 -17.13
CA GLU A 55 -14.19 -6.85 -17.28
C GLU A 55 -14.07 -5.94 -16.04
N LYS A 56 -13.85 -4.65 -16.28
CA LYS A 56 -13.80 -3.66 -15.21
C LYS A 56 -15.22 -3.28 -14.80
N LYS A 57 -15.70 -3.83 -13.69
CA LYS A 57 -17.07 -3.59 -13.18
C LYS A 57 -17.11 -2.86 -11.85
N ASN A 58 -16.08 -3.03 -11.02
CA ASN A 58 -16.15 -2.70 -9.60
C ASN A 58 -15.50 -1.35 -9.26
N VAL A 59 -16.01 -0.71 -8.21
CA VAL A 59 -15.32 0.32 -7.45
C VAL A 59 -14.67 -0.36 -6.24
N LEU A 60 -13.34 -0.43 -6.21
CA LEU A 60 -12.59 -1.06 -5.12
C LEU A 60 -12.33 -0.04 -4.01
N ILE A 61 -12.75 -0.36 -2.79
CA ILE A 61 -12.48 0.43 -1.58
C ILE A 61 -11.45 -0.33 -0.75
N SER A 62 -10.18 0.08 -0.88
CA SER A 62 -9.07 -0.56 -0.18
C SER A 62 -8.78 0.15 1.14
N LEU A 63 -9.01 -0.55 2.24
CA LEU A 63 -8.89 -0.01 3.59
C LEU A 63 -7.49 -0.27 4.18
N ASN A 64 -7.11 0.55 5.16
CA ASN A 64 -5.81 0.47 5.84
C ASN A 64 -5.92 0.95 7.29
N PHE A 65 -6.78 0.30 8.08
CA PHE A 65 -7.06 0.65 9.47
C PHE A 65 -6.55 -0.40 10.46
N ALA A 66 -5.66 -1.29 10.05
CA ALA A 66 -5.16 -2.40 10.87
C ALA A 66 -4.56 -1.96 12.22
N VAL A 67 -4.08 -0.72 12.35
CA VAL A 67 -3.56 -0.20 13.62
C VAL A 67 -4.66 -0.01 14.65
N ILE A 68 -5.89 0.35 14.23
CA ILE A 68 -6.99 0.68 15.14
C ILE A 68 -8.16 -0.32 15.08
N ASN A 69 -8.26 -1.05 13.99
CA ASN A 69 -9.26 -2.10 13.75
C ASN A 69 -8.60 -3.48 13.63
N GLY A 70 -7.43 -3.65 14.22
CA GLY A 70 -6.80 -4.96 14.38
C GLY A 70 -7.20 -5.58 15.74
N PHE A 71 -6.60 -6.72 16.03
CA PHE A 71 -6.87 -7.47 17.27
C PHE A 71 -6.13 -6.91 18.50
N GLU A 72 -5.39 -5.79 18.34
CA GLU A 72 -4.59 -5.19 19.42
C GLU A 72 -5.32 -4.02 20.07
N THR A 73 -5.35 -3.98 21.39
CA THR A 73 -5.83 -2.82 22.15
C THR A 73 -4.87 -1.63 22.01
N GLU A 74 -5.36 -0.41 22.21
CA GLU A 74 -4.54 0.80 22.14
C GLU A 74 -3.31 0.71 23.08
N ARG A 75 -3.48 0.16 24.30
CA ARG A 75 -2.37 -0.09 25.23
C ARG A 75 -1.30 -1.02 24.65
N LYS A 76 -1.70 -2.11 23.95
CA LYS A 76 -0.77 -3.02 23.28
C LYS A 76 -0.06 -2.33 22.13
N ILE A 77 -0.76 -1.49 21.36
CA ILE A 77 -0.18 -0.68 20.29
C ILE A 77 0.93 0.22 20.85
N PHE A 78 0.65 0.99 21.92
CA PHE A 78 1.66 1.84 22.53
C PHE A 78 2.89 1.07 23.04
N LYS A 79 2.70 -0.05 23.76
CA LYS A 79 3.80 -0.92 24.21
C LYS A 79 4.65 -1.45 23.04
N LYS A 80 4.01 -1.81 21.93
CA LYS A 80 4.71 -2.29 20.74
C LYS A 80 5.59 -1.20 20.11
N TYR A 81 5.05 0.00 19.95
CA TYR A 81 5.81 1.13 19.42
C TYR A 81 6.97 1.55 20.35
N GLU A 82 6.79 1.45 21.65
CA GLU A 82 7.84 1.66 22.65
C GLU A 82 8.98 0.62 22.51
N LYS A 83 8.64 -0.68 22.49
CA LYS A 83 9.62 -1.77 22.31
C LYS A 83 10.42 -1.66 21.01
N THR A 84 9.83 -1.10 19.94
CA THR A 84 10.52 -0.90 18.65
C THR A 84 11.38 0.37 18.61
N GLY A 85 11.49 1.10 19.71
CA GLY A 85 12.25 2.35 19.79
C GLY A 85 11.59 3.51 19.04
N TYR A 86 10.30 3.38 18.65
CA TYR A 86 9.61 4.41 17.87
C TYR A 86 9.58 5.77 18.58
N PHE A 87 9.45 5.79 19.90
CA PHE A 87 9.34 7.01 20.68
C PHE A 87 10.67 7.75 20.84
N TYR A 88 11.80 7.08 20.59
CA TYR A 88 13.13 7.69 20.63
C TYR A 88 13.48 8.46 19.34
N ARG A 89 12.66 8.37 18.31
CA ARG A 89 12.93 9.05 17.02
C ARG A 89 12.73 10.56 17.07
N SER A 90 11.87 11.06 17.96
CA SER A 90 11.65 12.49 18.20
C SER A 90 10.92 12.72 19.52
N LYS A 91 11.15 13.89 20.16
CA LYS A 91 10.44 14.29 21.40
C LYS A 91 8.91 14.30 21.26
N GLY A 92 8.38 14.46 20.03
CA GLY A 92 6.94 14.48 19.70
C GLY A 92 6.33 13.13 19.35
N ALA A 93 7.10 12.06 19.16
CA ALA A 93 6.63 10.81 18.56
C ALA A 93 5.42 10.18 19.29
N LYS A 94 5.38 10.25 20.63
CA LYS A 94 4.24 9.74 21.42
C LYS A 94 2.96 10.55 21.19
N LYS A 95 3.07 11.88 21.13
CA LYS A 95 1.96 12.79 20.80
C LYS A 95 1.47 12.56 19.38
N GLU A 96 2.40 12.37 18.46
CA GLU A 96 2.12 12.05 17.07
C GLU A 96 1.34 10.75 16.93
N LEU A 97 1.73 9.67 17.64
CA LEU A 97 1.01 8.41 17.61
C LEU A 97 -0.41 8.54 18.17
N LYS A 98 -0.58 9.27 19.30
CA LYS A 98 -1.91 9.55 19.86
C LYS A 98 -2.81 10.27 18.84
N GLN A 99 -2.28 11.29 18.19
CA GLN A 99 -3.01 12.05 17.17
C GLN A 99 -3.38 11.16 15.98
N PHE A 100 -2.44 10.35 15.49
CA PHE A 100 -2.68 9.38 14.40
C PHE A 100 -3.80 8.39 14.77
N ILE A 101 -3.81 7.86 15.99
CA ILE A 101 -4.87 6.93 16.45
C ILE A 101 -6.22 7.65 16.49
N LYS A 102 -6.28 8.86 17.05
CA LYS A 102 -7.51 9.68 17.11
C LYS A 102 -8.10 9.90 15.71
N GLU A 103 -7.28 10.33 14.77
CA GLU A 103 -7.71 10.59 13.38
C GLU A 103 -8.08 9.32 12.65
N SER A 104 -7.36 8.22 12.88
CA SER A 104 -7.69 6.93 12.30
C SER A 104 -9.06 6.46 12.76
N LYS A 105 -9.43 6.67 14.05
CA LYS A 105 -10.77 6.38 14.58
C LYS A 105 -11.86 7.25 13.93
N GLN A 106 -11.55 8.50 13.59
CA GLN A 106 -12.47 9.36 12.85
C GLN A 106 -12.60 8.92 11.37
N ASN A 107 -11.49 8.60 10.75
CA ASN A 107 -11.46 8.14 9.35
C ASN A 107 -12.18 6.82 9.15
N ILE A 108 -12.09 5.84 10.08
CA ILE A 108 -12.80 4.57 9.95
C ILE A 108 -14.32 4.78 9.97
N LYS A 109 -14.83 5.66 10.86
CA LYS A 109 -16.25 6.05 10.89
C LYS A 109 -16.67 6.76 9.59
N ALA A 110 -15.81 7.61 9.06
CA ALA A 110 -16.07 8.29 7.79
C ALA A 110 -16.13 7.30 6.61
N PHE A 111 -15.29 6.25 6.60
CA PHE A 111 -15.37 5.20 5.58
C PHE A 111 -16.63 4.35 5.71
N VAL A 112 -17.09 4.00 6.91
CA VAL A 112 -18.38 3.35 7.12
C VAL A 112 -19.52 4.21 6.51
N ASN A 113 -19.54 5.51 6.82
CA ASN A 113 -20.52 6.44 6.28
C ASN A 113 -20.41 6.61 4.75
N LEU A 114 -19.19 6.63 4.21
CA LEU A 114 -18.95 6.70 2.77
C LEU A 114 -19.52 5.47 2.06
N ILE A 115 -19.20 4.27 2.54
CA ILE A 115 -19.62 3.01 1.92
C ILE A 115 -21.15 2.90 1.93
N ASN A 116 -21.77 3.12 3.09
CA ASN A 116 -23.22 3.10 3.22
C ASN A 116 -23.89 4.16 2.31
N TYR A 117 -23.30 5.33 2.14
CA TYR A 117 -23.80 6.38 1.26
C TYR A 117 -23.67 6.01 -0.21
N LEU A 118 -22.47 5.55 -0.64
CA LEU A 118 -22.22 5.24 -2.06
C LEU A 118 -23.09 4.08 -2.56
N THR A 119 -23.26 3.04 -1.77
CA THR A 119 -24.05 1.87 -2.13
C THR A 119 -25.54 2.18 -2.30
N ILE A 120 -26.07 3.21 -1.62
CA ILE A 120 -27.43 3.73 -1.84
C ILE A 120 -27.48 4.62 -3.07
N GLN A 121 -26.55 5.55 -3.17
CA GLN A 121 -26.60 6.63 -4.15
C GLN A 121 -26.15 6.23 -5.55
N MET A 122 -25.58 5.04 -5.71
CA MET A 122 -25.03 4.54 -6.97
C MET A 122 -25.35 3.02 -7.10
N PRO A 123 -26.64 2.65 -7.19
CA PRO A 123 -27.06 1.24 -7.20
C PRO A 123 -26.53 0.45 -8.40
N ASP A 124 -26.29 1.12 -9.54
CA ASP A 124 -25.78 0.51 -10.77
C ASP A 124 -24.27 0.19 -10.72
N LEU A 125 -23.58 0.55 -9.64
CA LEU A 125 -22.14 0.28 -9.47
C LEU A 125 -21.93 -0.78 -8.39
N ASN A 126 -21.10 -1.76 -8.70
CA ASN A 126 -20.66 -2.75 -7.73
C ASN A 126 -19.49 -2.22 -6.90
N PHE A 127 -19.60 -2.34 -5.60
CA PHE A 127 -18.57 -1.95 -4.62
C PHE A 127 -17.93 -3.18 -4.01
N VAL A 128 -16.60 -3.23 -4.04
CA VAL A 128 -15.84 -4.24 -3.32
C VAL A 128 -15.04 -3.55 -2.22
N VAL A 129 -15.38 -3.81 -0.98
CA VAL A 129 -14.68 -3.33 0.19
C VAL A 129 -13.65 -4.36 0.61
N ARG A 130 -12.38 -3.92 0.65
CA ARG A 130 -11.24 -4.76 0.95
C ARG A 130 -10.52 -4.26 2.18
N PRO A 131 -10.89 -4.71 3.40
CA PRO A 131 -10.10 -4.46 4.60
C PRO A 131 -8.70 -5.04 4.48
N HIS A 132 -7.74 -4.44 5.19
CA HIS A 132 -6.41 -5.02 5.28
C HIS A 132 -6.50 -6.40 5.96
N PRO A 133 -5.70 -7.42 5.57
CA PRO A 133 -5.78 -8.78 6.15
C PRO A 133 -5.66 -8.84 7.68
N ARG A 134 -5.06 -7.82 8.30
CA ARG A 134 -4.93 -7.69 9.77
C ARG A 134 -6.07 -6.91 10.43
N GLU A 135 -7.09 -6.50 9.69
CA GLU A 135 -8.27 -5.84 10.24
C GLU A 135 -9.32 -6.86 10.67
N ASP A 136 -10.08 -6.51 11.71
CA ASP A 136 -11.27 -7.26 12.12
C ASP A 136 -12.38 -7.09 11.08
N LEU A 137 -12.64 -8.15 10.31
CA LEU A 137 -13.68 -8.18 9.29
C LEU A 137 -15.08 -8.04 9.90
N SER A 138 -15.28 -8.54 11.14
CA SER A 138 -16.56 -8.48 11.84
C SER A 138 -16.98 -7.04 12.15
N PHE A 139 -16.02 -6.15 12.40
CA PHE A 139 -16.30 -4.72 12.55
C PHE A 139 -16.99 -4.15 11.31
N TRP A 140 -16.44 -4.43 10.13
CA TRP A 140 -16.99 -3.92 8.87
C TRP A 140 -18.36 -4.51 8.58
N ASN A 141 -18.55 -5.81 8.80
CA ASN A 141 -19.83 -6.49 8.60
C ASN A 141 -20.93 -6.01 9.55
N ARG A 142 -20.60 -5.59 10.78
CA ARG A 142 -21.56 -5.03 11.74
C ARG A 142 -21.95 -3.59 11.43
N ASN A 143 -21.05 -2.79 10.88
CA ASN A 143 -21.25 -1.35 10.72
C ASN A 143 -21.68 -0.94 9.29
N ILE A 144 -21.55 -1.82 8.32
CA ILE A 144 -21.95 -1.56 6.93
C ILE A 144 -23.21 -2.36 6.64
N LYS A 145 -24.24 -1.69 6.11
CA LYS A 145 -25.50 -2.32 5.72
C LYS A 145 -25.30 -3.21 4.50
N LYS A 146 -25.72 -4.46 4.59
CA LYS A 146 -25.70 -5.42 3.46
C LYS A 146 -26.55 -4.89 2.30
N ARG A 147 -26.02 -5.00 1.06
CA ARG A 147 -26.69 -4.61 -0.18
C ARG A 147 -26.22 -5.52 -1.31
N GLU A 148 -27.05 -5.70 -2.33
CA GLU A 148 -26.75 -6.54 -3.50
C GLU A 148 -25.51 -6.04 -4.26
N ASN A 149 -25.32 -4.73 -4.34
CA ASN A 149 -24.18 -4.10 -5.02
C ASN A 149 -22.93 -3.95 -4.15
N LEU A 150 -22.83 -4.68 -3.02
CA LEU A 150 -21.73 -4.57 -2.08
C LEU A 150 -21.17 -5.94 -1.66
N ILE A 151 -19.87 -6.10 -1.80
CA ILE A 151 -19.12 -7.25 -1.30
C ILE A 151 -18.05 -6.76 -0.31
N ILE A 152 -18.00 -7.35 0.89
CA ILE A 152 -16.96 -7.08 1.90
C ILE A 152 -16.15 -8.37 2.09
N ARG A 153 -14.86 -8.34 1.77
CA ARG A 153 -13.98 -9.51 1.96
C ARG A 153 -12.52 -9.09 2.09
N ASN A 154 -11.72 -9.87 2.80
CA ASN A 154 -10.26 -9.70 2.91
C ASN A 154 -9.47 -10.93 2.42
N SER A 155 -10.15 -11.92 1.85
CA SER A 155 -9.60 -13.14 1.23
C SER A 155 -9.55 -13.03 -0.31
N GLY A 156 -8.85 -13.94 -0.97
CA GLY A 156 -8.70 -13.96 -2.42
C GLY A 156 -7.57 -13.08 -2.96
N ASN A 157 -7.36 -13.14 -4.26
CA ASN A 157 -6.25 -12.46 -4.93
C ASN A 157 -6.54 -10.96 -5.13
N PHE A 158 -5.79 -10.10 -4.43
CA PHE A 158 -5.93 -8.66 -4.54
C PHE A 158 -5.62 -8.12 -5.95
N ASN A 159 -4.68 -8.73 -6.68
CA ASN A 159 -4.34 -8.27 -8.04
C ASN A 159 -5.48 -8.53 -9.04
N GLU A 160 -6.21 -9.62 -8.86
CA GLU A 160 -7.39 -9.93 -9.66
C GLU A 160 -8.53 -8.93 -9.39
N GLU A 161 -8.80 -8.62 -8.12
CA GLU A 161 -9.78 -7.59 -7.77
C GLU A 161 -9.39 -6.21 -8.29
N LEU A 162 -8.12 -5.86 -8.17
CA LEU A 162 -7.62 -4.61 -8.72
C LEU A 162 -7.78 -4.57 -10.24
N ALA A 163 -7.50 -5.66 -10.95
CA ALA A 163 -7.64 -5.74 -12.39
C ALA A 163 -9.10 -5.56 -12.85
N SER A 164 -10.06 -6.08 -12.08
CA SER A 164 -11.51 -5.92 -12.33
C SER A 164 -12.08 -4.56 -11.89
N SER A 165 -11.24 -3.67 -11.36
CA SER A 165 -11.70 -2.38 -10.82
C SER A 165 -11.66 -1.27 -11.86
N LYS A 166 -12.76 -0.49 -11.93
CA LYS A 166 -12.82 0.78 -12.68
C LYS A 166 -12.01 1.87 -11.99
N MET A 167 -11.98 1.85 -10.66
CA MET A 167 -11.24 2.78 -9.84
C MET A 167 -10.99 2.23 -8.43
N VAL A 168 -10.07 2.87 -7.72
CA VAL A 168 -9.72 2.55 -6.33
C VAL A 168 -9.98 3.75 -5.43
N ILE A 169 -10.64 3.53 -4.30
CA ILE A 169 -10.77 4.50 -3.20
C ILE A 169 -9.92 3.99 -2.04
N HIS A 170 -9.09 4.84 -1.47
CA HIS A 170 -8.23 4.44 -0.35
C HIS A 170 -7.93 5.59 0.61
N ASN A 171 -7.29 5.25 1.74
CA ASN A 171 -6.63 6.20 2.64
C ASN A 171 -5.24 5.64 2.99
N SER A 172 -4.18 6.35 2.59
CA SER A 172 -2.77 6.03 2.96
C SER A 172 -2.35 4.58 2.67
N SER A 173 -2.99 3.91 1.70
CA SER A 173 -2.69 2.52 1.37
C SER A 173 -1.65 2.39 0.27
N THR A 174 -0.71 1.45 0.44
CA THR A 174 0.26 1.09 -0.61
C THR A 174 -0.40 0.53 -1.87
N THR A 175 -1.65 0.09 -1.80
CA THR A 175 -2.43 -0.35 -2.96
C THR A 175 -2.63 0.75 -3.99
N ALA A 176 -2.54 2.02 -3.60
CA ALA A 176 -2.55 3.15 -4.52
C ALA A 176 -1.38 3.10 -5.52
N PHE A 177 -0.18 2.69 -5.10
CA PHE A 177 0.94 2.51 -6.03
C PHE A 177 0.66 1.40 -7.03
N GLN A 178 0.04 0.33 -6.59
CA GLN A 178 -0.33 -0.80 -7.43
C GLN A 178 -1.40 -0.40 -8.47
N ALA A 179 -2.41 0.37 -8.05
CA ALA A 179 -3.40 0.96 -8.94
C ALA A 179 -2.76 1.92 -9.95
N ALA A 180 -1.85 2.78 -9.49
CA ALA A 180 -1.16 3.76 -10.32
C ALA A 180 -0.26 3.10 -11.39
N VAL A 181 0.46 2.02 -11.05
CA VAL A 181 1.26 1.23 -12.00
C VAL A 181 0.36 0.65 -13.10
N ASN A 182 -0.86 0.27 -12.78
CA ASN A 182 -1.86 -0.26 -13.71
C ASN A 182 -2.74 0.82 -14.37
N LYS A 183 -2.44 2.10 -14.14
CA LYS A 183 -3.21 3.23 -14.67
C LYS A 183 -4.70 3.18 -14.30
N ILE A 184 -5.02 2.64 -13.12
CA ILE A 184 -6.37 2.62 -12.58
C ILE A 184 -6.62 3.95 -11.87
N PRO A 185 -7.75 4.63 -12.09
CA PRO A 185 -8.13 5.86 -11.40
C PRO A 185 -8.12 5.71 -9.88
N ILE A 186 -7.62 6.73 -9.17
CA ILE A 186 -7.43 6.68 -7.72
C ILE A 186 -8.13 7.86 -7.05
N ILE A 187 -8.92 7.59 -6.03
CA ILE A 187 -9.50 8.57 -5.11
C ILE A 187 -8.89 8.35 -3.73
N SER A 188 -8.29 9.39 -3.19
CA SER A 188 -7.74 9.41 -1.83
C SER A 188 -8.76 10.07 -0.91
N TYR A 189 -9.54 9.26 -0.18
CA TYR A 189 -10.53 9.77 0.76
C TYR A 189 -9.90 10.03 2.13
N VAL A 190 -9.68 11.30 2.44
CA VAL A 190 -8.92 11.75 3.62
C VAL A 190 -9.69 12.86 4.35
N PRO A 191 -10.86 12.55 4.95
CA PRO A 191 -11.70 13.54 5.62
C PRO A 191 -11.02 14.14 6.87
N TYR A 192 -10.30 13.32 7.63
CA TYR A 192 -9.57 13.76 8.82
C TYR A 192 -8.08 13.52 8.59
N LYS A 193 -7.29 14.58 8.66
CA LYS A 193 -5.89 14.55 8.27
C LYS A 193 -5.04 15.25 9.31
N SER A 194 -4.06 14.51 9.87
CA SER A 194 -2.99 15.10 10.66
C SER A 194 -1.84 15.59 9.79
N LYS A 195 -0.99 16.42 10.37
CA LYS A 195 0.30 16.77 9.78
C LYS A 195 1.15 15.54 9.48
N LEU A 196 0.95 14.42 10.19
CA LEU A 196 1.69 13.17 10.01
C LEU A 196 1.38 12.45 8.70
N THR A 197 0.15 12.54 8.22
CA THR A 197 -0.26 11.97 6.93
C THR A 197 0.04 12.92 5.76
N TYR A 198 0.54 14.13 6.03
CA TYR A 198 0.82 15.12 5.00
C TYR A 198 1.89 14.70 4.01
N GLY A 199 2.86 13.90 4.42
CA GLY A 199 3.93 13.38 3.59
C GLY A 199 3.62 12.04 2.91
N ASP A 200 2.39 11.52 3.04
CA ASP A 200 2.04 10.23 2.45
C ASP A 200 1.91 10.31 0.94
N LEU A 201 2.91 9.75 0.27
CA LEU A 201 2.98 9.70 -1.18
C LEU A 201 1.80 8.93 -1.80
N ALA A 202 1.24 7.94 -1.09
CA ALA A 202 0.10 7.17 -1.56
C ALA A 202 -1.13 8.06 -1.79
N ASN A 203 -1.42 8.97 -0.85
CA ASN A 203 -2.57 9.88 -0.97
C ASN A 203 -2.38 10.91 -2.12
N ARG A 204 -1.15 11.18 -2.52
CA ARG A 204 -0.85 12.09 -3.64
C ARG A 204 -1.00 11.45 -5.02
N LEU A 205 -1.17 10.13 -5.09
CA LEU A 205 -1.43 9.41 -6.35
C LEU A 205 -2.86 9.57 -6.83
N GLY A 206 -3.79 9.91 -5.93
CA GLY A 206 -5.20 10.08 -6.24
C GLY A 206 -5.69 11.51 -6.07
N ILE A 207 -6.97 11.69 -6.42
CA ILE A 207 -7.68 12.93 -6.12
C ILE A 207 -8.03 12.91 -4.65
N ILE A 208 -7.55 13.91 -3.90
CA ILE A 208 -7.82 14.03 -2.49
C ILE A 208 -9.25 14.55 -2.28
N CYS A 209 -10.10 13.73 -1.66
CA CYS A 209 -11.46 14.06 -1.30
C CYS A 209 -11.61 14.12 0.22
N LYS A 210 -12.25 15.17 0.73
CA LYS A 210 -12.49 15.36 2.17
C LYS A 210 -13.90 14.98 2.62
N ASN A 211 -14.84 14.85 1.69
CA ASN A 211 -16.21 14.50 1.99
C ASN A 211 -16.81 13.52 0.97
N LYS A 212 -17.87 12.82 1.37
CA LYS A 212 -18.53 11.78 0.58
C LYS A 212 -19.18 12.30 -0.72
N LEU A 213 -19.65 13.55 -0.73
CA LEU A 213 -20.28 14.16 -1.91
C LEU A 213 -19.27 14.36 -3.03
N THR A 214 -18.08 14.85 -2.68
CA THR A 214 -16.98 14.99 -3.63
C THR A 214 -16.55 13.62 -4.19
N VAL A 215 -16.47 12.59 -3.35
CA VAL A 215 -16.17 11.22 -3.81
C VAL A 215 -17.21 10.76 -4.83
N LYS A 216 -18.53 10.87 -4.53
CA LYS A 216 -19.61 10.53 -5.47
C LYS A 216 -19.46 11.29 -6.80
N LYS A 217 -19.22 12.61 -6.74
CA LYS A 217 -19.03 13.46 -7.94
C LYS A 217 -17.88 12.96 -8.81
N ILE A 218 -16.73 12.61 -8.21
CA ILE A 218 -15.57 12.10 -8.94
C ILE A 218 -15.86 10.71 -9.54
N ILE A 219 -16.49 9.80 -8.78
CA ILE A 219 -16.90 8.50 -9.31
C ILE A 219 -17.78 8.68 -10.56
N SER A 220 -18.84 9.49 -10.47
CA SER A 220 -19.77 9.74 -11.58
C SER A 220 -19.05 10.30 -12.82
N LYS A 221 -18.12 11.23 -12.63
CA LYS A 221 -17.32 11.78 -13.73
C LYS A 221 -16.37 10.74 -14.34
N THR A 222 -15.76 9.90 -13.51
CA THR A 222 -14.81 8.87 -13.95
C THR A 222 -15.53 7.76 -14.74
N VAL A 223 -16.69 7.30 -14.26
CA VAL A 223 -17.51 6.29 -14.96
C VAL A 223 -17.95 6.79 -16.34
N LYS A 224 -18.25 8.07 -16.47
CA LYS A 224 -18.61 8.73 -17.73
C LYS A 224 -17.40 9.14 -18.58
N ASN A 225 -16.18 8.73 -18.22
CA ASN A 225 -14.90 9.13 -18.86
C ASN A 225 -14.68 10.66 -18.95
N LYS A 226 -15.35 11.44 -18.11
CA LYS A 226 -15.30 12.91 -18.06
C LYS A 226 -14.26 13.45 -17.09
N TYR A 227 -13.47 12.57 -16.44
CA TYR A 227 -12.43 12.98 -15.49
C TYR A 227 -11.03 12.63 -15.98
N LYS A 228 -10.14 13.64 -16.01
CA LYS A 228 -8.73 13.45 -16.34
C LYS A 228 -7.87 13.45 -15.08
N PHE A 229 -7.09 12.40 -14.89
CA PHE A 229 -6.11 12.29 -13.81
C PHE A 229 -4.79 12.92 -14.21
N ASN A 230 -4.07 13.49 -13.23
CA ASN A 230 -2.75 14.08 -13.49
C ASN A 230 -1.68 12.99 -13.64
N ASN A 231 -1.60 12.42 -14.84
CA ASN A 231 -0.67 11.33 -15.15
C ASN A 231 0.81 11.73 -15.01
N VAL A 232 1.14 13.02 -15.20
CA VAL A 232 2.51 13.53 -15.04
C VAL A 232 2.94 13.45 -13.58
N LEU A 233 2.12 13.97 -12.66
CA LEU A 233 2.40 13.92 -11.22
C LEU A 233 2.46 12.46 -10.72
N ILE A 234 1.49 11.63 -11.12
CA ILE A 234 1.45 10.21 -10.77
C ILE A 234 2.74 9.51 -11.22
N SER A 235 3.17 9.73 -12.47
CA SER A 235 4.40 9.14 -13.00
C SER A 235 5.66 9.58 -12.22
N LYS A 236 5.75 10.86 -11.82
CA LYS A 236 6.84 11.37 -10.98
C LYS A 236 6.87 10.68 -9.62
N ILE A 237 5.72 10.55 -8.96
CA ILE A 237 5.61 9.89 -7.65
C ILE A 237 5.98 8.40 -7.75
N ILE A 238 5.50 7.70 -8.79
CA ILE A 238 5.85 6.29 -9.01
C ILE A 238 7.37 6.14 -9.18
N LYS A 239 8.00 6.92 -10.04
CA LYS A 239 9.45 6.87 -10.26
C LYS A 239 10.23 7.16 -8.97
N PHE A 240 9.75 8.10 -8.16
CA PHE A 240 10.39 8.45 -6.90
C PHE A 240 10.28 7.33 -5.84
N LYS A 241 9.13 6.63 -5.78
CA LYS A 241 8.90 5.55 -4.79
C LYS A 241 9.40 4.19 -5.25
N LEU A 242 9.31 3.86 -6.53
CA LEU A 242 9.54 2.51 -7.05
C LEU A 242 10.71 2.42 -8.05
N LYS A 243 11.48 3.49 -8.24
CA LYS A 243 12.49 3.58 -9.29
C LYS A 243 11.86 3.44 -10.69
N ASN A 244 12.66 3.18 -11.68
CA ASN A 244 12.19 2.96 -13.05
C ASN A 244 11.76 1.50 -13.25
N LEU A 245 10.45 1.27 -13.28
CA LEU A 245 9.89 -0.08 -13.49
C LEU A 245 10.10 -0.64 -14.92
N LYS A 246 10.68 0.12 -15.86
CA LYS A 246 11.04 -0.41 -17.19
C LYS A 246 12.15 -1.47 -17.11
N LYS A 247 13.09 -1.30 -16.17
CA LYS A 247 14.10 -2.32 -15.85
C LYS A 247 13.51 -3.34 -14.89
N SER A 248 14.06 -4.56 -14.88
CA SER A 248 13.68 -5.61 -13.93
C SER A 248 14.45 -5.45 -12.61
N PRO A 249 13.79 -5.06 -11.51
CA PRO A 249 14.42 -5.03 -10.19
C PRO A 249 14.93 -6.40 -9.75
N SER A 250 14.21 -7.47 -10.07
CA SER A 250 14.61 -8.84 -9.74
C SER A 250 15.93 -9.19 -10.41
N SER A 251 16.07 -8.93 -11.71
CA SER A 251 17.31 -9.17 -12.44
C SER A 251 18.48 -8.33 -11.90
N GLU A 252 18.24 -7.07 -11.49
CA GLU A 252 19.28 -6.24 -10.88
C GLU A 252 19.79 -6.82 -9.56
N ILE A 253 18.89 -7.35 -8.73
CA ILE A 253 19.24 -7.99 -7.45
C ILE A 253 20.02 -9.29 -7.68
N VAL A 254 19.57 -10.15 -8.61
CA VAL A 254 20.25 -11.39 -8.96
C VAL A 254 21.66 -11.11 -9.46
N LYS A 255 21.83 -10.21 -10.43
CA LYS A 255 23.15 -9.81 -10.93
C LYS A 255 24.07 -9.28 -9.82
N TYR A 256 23.52 -8.59 -8.84
CA TYR A 256 24.27 -8.12 -7.69
C TYR A 256 24.75 -9.30 -6.82
N TRP A 257 23.90 -10.28 -6.55
CA TRP A 257 24.25 -11.48 -5.80
C TRP A 257 25.28 -12.35 -6.53
N GLU A 258 25.14 -12.53 -7.83
CA GLU A 258 26.13 -13.23 -8.65
C GLU A 258 27.53 -12.60 -8.57
N LYS A 259 27.60 -11.26 -8.54
CA LYS A 259 28.88 -10.56 -8.34
C LYS A 259 29.45 -10.76 -6.94
N LEU A 260 28.58 -10.84 -5.93
CA LEU A 260 29.01 -11.11 -4.55
C LEU A 260 29.49 -12.55 -4.39
N SER A 261 28.75 -13.54 -4.92
CA SER A 261 29.11 -14.96 -4.81
C SER A 261 30.45 -15.27 -5.46
N LYS A 262 30.79 -14.63 -6.59
CA LYS A 262 32.10 -14.74 -7.23
C LYS A 262 33.25 -14.18 -6.40
N LYS A 263 32.98 -13.25 -5.46
CA LYS A 263 33.98 -12.69 -4.55
C LYS A 263 34.15 -13.47 -3.24
N ILE A 264 33.14 -14.24 -2.89
CA ILE A 264 33.15 -15.12 -1.73
C ILE A 264 33.61 -16.47 -2.26
N ASN A 265 34.91 -16.77 -2.14
CA ASN A 265 35.37 -18.14 -2.27
C ASN A 265 34.63 -18.95 -1.21
N TYR A 266 33.59 -19.66 -1.59
CA TYR A 266 32.96 -20.66 -0.76
C TYR A 266 34.01 -21.73 -0.49
N LYS A 267 34.78 -21.60 0.58
CA LYS A 267 35.43 -22.75 1.19
C LYS A 267 34.30 -23.68 1.60
N GLU A 268 34.31 -24.90 1.10
CA GLU A 268 33.33 -26.00 1.25
C GLU A 268 32.84 -26.30 2.69
N ASN A 269 33.30 -25.55 3.69
CA ASN A 269 33.11 -25.82 5.11
C ASN A 269 31.71 -25.49 5.66
N TYR A 270 30.78 -24.92 4.87
CA TYR A 270 29.45 -24.58 5.39
C TYR A 270 28.41 -25.68 5.14
N TYR A 271 28.53 -26.46 4.07
CA TYR A 271 27.58 -27.53 3.76
C TYR A 271 27.79 -28.79 4.60
N THR A 272 28.97 -29.02 5.13
CA THR A 272 29.25 -30.16 6.02
C THR A 272 28.61 -30.00 7.40
N LYS A 273 28.35 -28.77 7.88
CA LYS A 273 27.71 -28.53 9.18
C LYS A 273 26.20 -28.66 9.18
N ILE A 274 25.53 -28.46 8.04
CA ILE A 274 24.06 -28.61 7.95
C ILE A 274 23.63 -30.08 7.84
N LYS A 275 24.48 -30.97 7.34
CA LYS A 275 24.19 -32.42 7.27
C LYS A 275 24.24 -33.14 8.64
N LEU A 276 24.66 -32.47 9.70
CA LEU A 276 24.73 -33.03 11.06
C LEU A 276 23.53 -32.68 11.95
N TYR A 277 22.52 -31.93 11.41
CA TYR A 277 21.33 -31.53 12.15
C TYR A 277 20.01 -31.86 11.40
N LEU A 278 20.07 -32.69 10.37
CA LEU A 278 18.93 -33.35 9.73
C LEU A 278 19.08 -34.87 9.92
#